data_dd71965dc719db8d08d450a10242a701
#
_entry.id   dd71965dc719db8d08d450a10242a701
#
_cell.length_a   1.000
_cell.length_b   1.000
_cell.length_c   1.000
_cell.angle_alpha   90.00
_cell.angle_beta   90.00
_cell.angle_gamma   90.00
#
_symmetry.space_group_name_H-M   'P 1'
#
loop_
_entity.id
_entity.type
_entity.pdbx_description
1 polymer ?
#
loop_
_entity_poly.entity_id
_entity_poly.type
_entity_poly.pdbx_seq_one_letter_code
_entity_poly.pdbx_strand_id
1 'polypeptide(L)'
;MSFKYKRLDKNDAAVLLIDHQTGLFNLVRDFEPIQFKNNVLALADSAKFFNLPTILTTSFDNGPNGPLLPEIIEMFPEAPLIRRPGQINAWDNEEFVAAVKKTGKKQLIIAGIVTDVCVAFAALSAVEAGYEVFVVTDASGTFNAEVRDAAWRRMEAAGGKLL
;
A
#
# COMPACT_ATOMS: atom_id res chain seq x y z
N MET A 1 -15.76 -13.18 22.97
CA MET A 1 -16.07 -12.38 21.75
C MET A 1 -16.28 -13.34 20.60
N SER A 2 -17.36 -13.22 19.83
CA SER A 2 -17.52 -14.02 18.63
C SER A 2 -16.63 -13.48 17.53
N PHE A 3 -15.78 -14.34 16.95
CA PHE A 3 -15.00 -14.00 15.76
C PHE A 3 -15.94 -13.71 14.59
N LYS A 4 -15.81 -12.53 13.98
CA LYS A 4 -16.56 -12.17 12.79
C LYS A 4 -15.61 -12.12 11.61
N TYR A 5 -15.68 -13.16 10.77
CA TYR A 5 -14.91 -13.20 9.54
C TYR A 5 -15.39 -12.13 8.55
N LYS A 6 -14.46 -11.27 8.13
CA LYS A 6 -14.72 -10.27 7.10
C LYS A 6 -14.00 -10.64 5.82
N ARG A 7 -14.77 -10.84 4.77
CA ARG A 7 -14.25 -11.14 3.44
C ARG A 7 -13.90 -9.86 2.69
N LEU A 8 -12.85 -9.94 1.87
CA LEU A 8 -12.66 -8.99 0.79
C LEU A 8 -13.78 -9.13 -0.23
N ASP A 9 -14.37 -7.99 -0.60
CA ASP A 9 -15.38 -7.91 -1.66
C ASP A 9 -14.79 -7.11 -2.82
N LYS A 10 -14.57 -7.78 -3.96
CA LYS A 10 -14.05 -7.11 -5.17
C LYS A 10 -14.93 -5.95 -5.66
N ASN A 11 -16.21 -5.92 -5.26
CA ASN A 11 -17.11 -4.83 -5.63
C ASN A 11 -17.03 -3.64 -4.66
N ASP A 12 -16.40 -3.83 -3.50
CA ASP A 12 -16.27 -2.77 -2.46
C ASP A 12 -14.82 -2.52 -2.06
N ALA A 13 -13.84 -3.00 -2.83
CA ALA A 13 -12.43 -2.85 -2.55
C ALA A 13 -11.73 -1.88 -3.52
N ALA A 14 -10.75 -1.13 -3.02
CA ALA A 14 -9.77 -0.38 -3.79
C ALA A 14 -8.35 -0.76 -3.36
N VAL A 15 -7.38 -0.61 -4.25
CA VAL A 15 -5.97 -0.92 -3.99
C VAL A 15 -5.16 0.36 -3.89
N LEU A 16 -4.36 0.47 -2.85
CA LEU A 16 -3.40 1.56 -2.64
C LEU A 16 -1.99 1.00 -2.74
N LEU A 17 -1.25 1.39 -3.78
CA LEU A 17 0.14 1.05 -3.96
C LEU A 17 1.00 2.25 -3.54
N ILE A 18 1.62 2.12 -2.36
CA ILE A 18 2.29 3.23 -1.66
C ILE A 18 3.80 3.09 -1.78
N ASP A 19 4.41 4.04 -2.48
CA ASP A 19 5.86 4.22 -2.52
C ASP A 19 6.65 2.99 -3.02
N HIS A 20 6.09 2.22 -3.94
CA HIS A 20 6.82 1.16 -4.65
C HIS A 20 7.83 1.78 -5.63
N GLN A 21 8.77 2.56 -5.10
CA GLN A 21 9.75 3.35 -5.83
C GLN A 21 11.07 2.61 -5.99
N THR A 22 11.73 2.82 -7.12
CA THR A 22 12.94 2.07 -7.51
C THR A 22 14.08 2.19 -6.50
N GLY A 23 14.30 3.36 -5.92
CA GLY A 23 15.30 3.57 -4.87
C GLY A 23 14.94 2.86 -3.56
N LEU A 24 13.65 2.87 -3.19
CA LEU A 24 13.18 2.19 -1.98
C LEU A 24 13.22 0.67 -2.10
N PHE A 25 12.99 0.10 -3.29
CA PHE A 25 13.19 -1.33 -3.55
C PHE A 25 14.59 -1.80 -3.16
N ASN A 26 15.61 -0.97 -3.39
CA ASN A 26 16.98 -1.30 -3.04
C ASN A 26 17.24 -1.36 -1.53
N LEU A 27 16.33 -0.89 -0.70
CA LEU A 27 16.45 -0.88 0.76
C LEU A 27 15.75 -2.07 1.43
N VAL A 28 14.88 -2.78 0.70
CA VAL A 28 14.16 -3.94 1.22
C VAL A 28 15.16 -5.08 1.52
N ARG A 29 15.08 -5.62 2.75
CA ARG A 29 15.96 -6.68 3.25
C ARG A 29 15.23 -7.81 3.97
N ASP A 30 13.94 -7.66 4.18
CA ASP A 30 13.09 -8.67 4.81
C ASP A 30 12.51 -9.69 3.81
N PHE A 31 12.76 -9.48 2.51
CA PHE A 31 12.44 -10.40 1.43
C PHE A 31 13.61 -10.55 0.45
N GLU A 32 13.64 -11.68 -0.24
CA GLU A 32 14.50 -11.85 -1.41
C GLU A 32 14.02 -10.89 -2.52
N PRO A 33 14.93 -10.13 -3.18
CA PRO A 33 14.54 -9.02 -4.09
C PRO A 33 13.63 -9.42 -5.26
N ILE A 34 13.92 -10.55 -5.92
CA ILE A 34 13.14 -11.02 -7.07
C ILE A 34 11.75 -11.50 -6.60
N GLN A 35 11.69 -12.23 -5.50
CA GLN A 35 10.44 -12.68 -4.92
C GLN A 35 9.56 -11.49 -4.52
N PHE A 36 10.14 -10.50 -3.84
CA PHE A 36 9.41 -9.31 -3.43
C PHE A 36 8.83 -8.55 -4.64
N LYS A 37 9.64 -8.31 -5.67
CA LYS A 37 9.18 -7.66 -6.90
C LYS A 37 8.04 -8.45 -7.54
N ASN A 38 8.17 -9.77 -7.65
CA ASN A 38 7.12 -10.62 -8.22
C ASN A 38 5.82 -10.56 -7.42
N ASN A 39 5.89 -10.53 -6.09
CA ASN A 39 4.72 -10.39 -5.23
C ASN A 39 4.01 -9.04 -5.44
N VAL A 40 4.78 -7.96 -5.53
CA VAL A 40 4.23 -6.61 -5.82
C VAL A 40 3.52 -6.60 -7.18
N LEU A 41 4.15 -7.17 -8.20
CA LEU A 41 3.55 -7.23 -9.54
C LEU A 41 2.33 -8.17 -9.59
N ALA A 42 2.34 -9.26 -8.83
CA ALA A 42 1.19 -10.16 -8.71
C ALA A 42 -0.02 -9.46 -8.05
N LEU A 43 0.21 -8.65 -7.03
CA LEU A 43 -0.84 -7.82 -6.45
C LEU A 43 -1.39 -6.81 -7.46
N ALA A 44 -0.51 -6.11 -8.17
CA ALA A 44 -0.89 -5.15 -9.20
C ALA A 44 -1.70 -5.80 -10.34
N ASP A 45 -1.24 -6.95 -10.81
CA ASP A 45 -1.94 -7.71 -11.86
C ASP A 45 -3.31 -8.23 -11.38
N SER A 46 -3.41 -8.68 -10.14
CA SER A 46 -4.68 -9.06 -9.50
C SER A 46 -5.65 -7.88 -9.44
N ALA A 47 -5.17 -6.70 -9.05
CA ALA A 47 -5.99 -5.48 -9.03
C ALA A 47 -6.53 -5.13 -10.42
N LYS A 48 -5.68 -5.25 -11.44
CA LYS A 48 -6.06 -5.03 -12.84
C LYS A 48 -7.07 -6.07 -13.32
N PHE A 49 -6.83 -7.35 -13.05
CA PHE A 49 -7.71 -8.45 -13.46
C PHE A 49 -9.12 -8.31 -12.90
N PHE A 50 -9.24 -7.90 -11.64
CA PHE A 50 -10.55 -7.70 -11.00
C PHE A 50 -11.12 -6.28 -11.20
N ASN A 51 -10.46 -5.43 -11.99
CA ASN A 51 -10.86 -4.03 -12.23
C ASN A 51 -11.05 -3.25 -10.93
N LEU A 52 -10.18 -3.47 -9.92
CA LEU A 52 -10.23 -2.72 -8.68
C LEU A 52 -9.75 -1.28 -8.92
N PRO A 53 -10.47 -0.27 -8.42
CA PRO A 53 -9.92 1.08 -8.38
C PRO A 53 -8.55 1.06 -7.70
N THR A 54 -7.53 1.57 -8.39
CA THR A 54 -6.15 1.53 -7.93
C THR A 54 -5.61 2.94 -7.86
N ILE A 55 -5.02 3.31 -6.72
CA ILE A 55 -4.38 4.60 -6.49
C ILE A 55 -2.90 4.36 -6.26
N LEU A 56 -2.10 5.09 -7.00
CA LEU A 56 -0.65 5.07 -6.95
C LEU A 56 -0.15 6.32 -6.24
N THR A 57 0.87 6.18 -5.40
CA THR A 57 1.51 7.36 -4.80
C THR A 57 3.01 7.15 -4.64
N THR A 58 3.75 8.25 -4.69
CA THR A 58 5.18 8.32 -4.46
C THR A 58 5.50 9.41 -3.43
N SER A 59 6.64 9.29 -2.76
CA SER A 59 7.16 10.31 -1.87
C SER A 59 8.54 10.74 -2.35
N PHE A 60 8.72 12.05 -2.62
CA PHE A 60 10.00 12.65 -3.04
C PHE A 60 10.67 11.86 -4.18
N ASP A 61 9.92 11.63 -5.26
CA ASP A 61 10.33 10.74 -6.36
C ASP A 61 11.43 11.31 -7.28
N ASN A 62 11.72 12.59 -7.18
CA ASN A 62 12.87 13.24 -7.81
C ASN A 62 14.15 13.21 -6.94
N GLY A 63 14.10 12.56 -5.77
CA GLY A 63 15.20 12.35 -4.85
C GLY A 63 15.70 10.90 -4.84
N PRO A 64 16.36 10.47 -3.76
CA PRO A 64 16.93 9.13 -3.65
C PRO A 64 15.89 7.99 -3.66
N ASN A 65 14.64 8.28 -3.33
CA ASN A 65 13.55 7.29 -3.40
C ASN A 65 13.31 6.81 -4.84
N GLY A 66 13.62 7.65 -5.82
CA GLY A 66 13.43 7.33 -7.23
C GLY A 66 11.97 7.32 -7.68
N PRO A 67 11.72 7.10 -8.96
CA PRO A 67 10.36 7.01 -9.51
C PRO A 67 9.64 5.73 -9.06
N LEU A 68 8.33 5.72 -9.25
CA LEU A 68 7.52 4.51 -9.13
C LEU A 68 8.04 3.42 -10.08
N LEU A 69 7.90 2.17 -9.69
CA LEU A 69 8.30 1.02 -10.51
C LEU A 69 7.66 1.10 -11.90
N PRO A 70 8.46 1.07 -13.00
CA PRO A 70 7.94 1.27 -14.36
C PRO A 70 6.82 0.30 -14.74
N GLU A 71 6.92 -0.94 -14.32
CA GLU A 71 5.92 -1.98 -14.60
C GLU A 71 4.55 -1.63 -14.00
N ILE A 72 4.51 -0.98 -12.83
CA ILE A 72 3.26 -0.53 -12.22
C ILE A 72 2.66 0.61 -13.05
N ILE A 73 3.48 1.55 -13.52
CA ILE A 73 3.02 2.64 -14.39
C ILE A 73 2.41 2.10 -15.68
N GLU A 74 3.05 1.11 -16.28
CA GLU A 74 2.57 0.46 -17.51
C GLU A 74 1.25 -0.30 -17.30
N MET A 75 1.08 -0.94 -16.13
CA MET A 75 -0.15 -1.65 -15.80
C MET A 75 -1.35 -0.71 -15.59
N PHE A 76 -1.10 0.49 -15.09
CA PHE A 76 -2.14 1.45 -14.69
C PHE A 76 -1.94 2.84 -15.30
N PRO A 77 -1.98 2.98 -16.64
CA PRO A 77 -1.70 4.26 -17.29
C PRO A 77 -2.75 5.34 -16.98
N GLU A 78 -3.97 4.93 -16.58
CA GLU A 78 -5.07 5.84 -16.26
C GLU A 78 -5.31 6.01 -14.75
N ALA A 79 -4.57 5.30 -13.91
CA ALA A 79 -4.75 5.40 -12.46
C ALA A 79 -4.23 6.75 -11.93
N PRO A 80 -4.87 7.31 -10.90
CA PRO A 80 -4.32 8.47 -10.20
C PRO A 80 -2.92 8.14 -9.65
N LEU A 81 -1.93 8.95 -10.01
CA LEU A 81 -0.59 8.92 -9.45
C LEU A 81 -0.34 10.21 -8.69
N ILE A 82 -0.43 10.15 -7.37
CA ILE A 82 -0.22 11.29 -6.49
C ILE A 82 1.27 11.34 -6.08
N ARG A 83 1.96 12.37 -6.54
CA ARG A 83 3.38 12.62 -6.23
C ARG A 83 3.48 13.54 -5.03
N ARG A 84 3.75 12.98 -3.86
CA ARG A 84 3.89 13.75 -2.63
C ARG A 84 5.28 14.39 -2.56
N PRO A 85 5.39 15.68 -2.22
CA PRO A 85 6.68 16.36 -2.17
C PRO A 85 7.58 15.92 -1.00
N GLY A 86 7.07 15.10 -0.08
CA GLY A 86 7.84 14.60 1.06
C GLY A 86 7.00 14.19 2.26
N GLN A 87 5.66 14.27 2.18
CA GLN A 87 4.83 13.73 3.24
C GLN A 87 5.08 12.21 3.36
N ILE A 88 5.47 11.79 4.55
CA ILE A 88 5.77 10.39 4.87
C ILE A 88 4.46 9.59 4.92
N ASN A 89 3.47 10.11 5.66
CA ASN A 89 2.14 9.53 5.67
C ASN A 89 1.35 10.02 4.44
N ALA A 90 0.95 9.12 3.58
CA ALA A 90 0.15 9.47 2.41
C ALA A 90 -1.19 10.13 2.79
N TRP A 91 -1.71 9.84 3.98
CA TRP A 91 -2.96 10.42 4.49
C TRP A 91 -2.85 11.91 4.84
N ASP A 92 -1.62 12.44 5.02
CA ASP A 92 -1.36 13.87 5.21
C ASP A 92 -1.45 14.68 3.90
N ASN A 93 -1.64 13.99 2.77
CA ASN A 93 -1.80 14.62 1.46
C ASN A 93 -3.28 14.65 1.07
N GLU A 94 -3.84 15.84 0.93
CA GLU A 94 -5.27 16.05 0.63
C GLU A 94 -5.68 15.43 -0.72
N GLU A 95 -4.81 15.51 -1.74
CA GLU A 95 -5.09 14.95 -3.06
C GLU A 95 -5.19 13.42 -3.01
N PHE A 96 -4.28 12.79 -2.24
CA PHE A 96 -4.33 11.34 -2.01
C PHE A 96 -5.63 10.92 -1.31
N VAL A 97 -5.98 11.59 -0.23
CA VAL A 97 -7.22 11.30 0.51
C VAL A 97 -8.46 11.53 -0.37
N ALA A 98 -8.46 12.60 -1.17
CA ALA A 98 -9.55 12.86 -2.11
C ALA A 98 -9.68 11.76 -3.18
N ALA A 99 -8.55 11.27 -3.70
CA ALA A 99 -8.55 10.16 -4.66
C ALA A 99 -9.10 8.87 -4.04
N VAL A 100 -8.72 8.55 -2.78
CA VAL A 100 -9.27 7.40 -2.05
C VAL A 100 -10.78 7.53 -1.87
N LYS A 101 -11.26 8.67 -1.38
CA LYS A 101 -12.70 8.94 -1.18
C LYS A 101 -13.49 8.84 -2.50
N LYS A 102 -12.92 9.32 -3.59
CA LYS A 102 -13.56 9.28 -4.92
C LYS A 102 -13.85 7.86 -5.41
N THR A 103 -13.10 6.84 -4.94
CA THR A 103 -13.39 5.44 -5.29
C THR A 103 -14.75 4.98 -4.78
N GLY A 104 -15.27 5.57 -3.71
CA GLY A 104 -16.51 5.17 -3.04
C GLY A 104 -16.43 3.80 -2.35
N LYS A 105 -15.24 3.20 -2.25
CA LYS A 105 -15.03 1.88 -1.67
C LYS A 105 -14.82 1.98 -0.16
N LYS A 106 -15.23 0.92 0.56
CA LYS A 106 -15.09 0.84 2.02
C LYS A 106 -13.91 -0.01 2.45
N GLN A 107 -13.46 -0.91 1.57
CA GLN A 107 -12.34 -1.79 1.81
C GLN A 107 -11.11 -1.27 1.06
N LEU A 108 -9.98 -1.18 1.77
CA LEU A 108 -8.72 -0.75 1.20
C LEU A 108 -7.68 -1.87 1.32
N ILE A 109 -7.16 -2.28 0.18
CA ILE A 109 -6.03 -3.21 0.09
C ILE A 109 -4.77 -2.37 -0.03
N ILE A 110 -3.89 -2.45 0.95
CA ILE A 110 -2.72 -1.56 1.06
C ILE A 110 -1.44 -2.38 0.97
N ALA A 111 -0.51 -1.94 0.15
CA ALA A 111 0.86 -2.44 0.10
C ALA A 111 1.84 -1.31 -0.23
N GLY A 112 3.10 -1.46 0.13
CA GLY A 112 4.11 -0.43 -0.14
C GLY A 112 5.47 -0.65 0.48
N ILE A 113 6.29 0.37 0.37
CA ILE A 113 7.63 0.46 0.95
C ILE A 113 7.77 1.80 1.69
N VAL A 114 8.12 1.78 2.96
CA VAL A 114 8.46 0.65 3.81
C VAL A 114 7.28 0.28 4.71
N THR A 115 7.23 -0.99 5.10
CA THR A 115 6.13 -1.56 5.89
C THR A 115 5.84 -0.82 7.19
N ASP A 116 6.88 -0.45 7.95
CA ASP A 116 6.78 0.14 9.30
C ASP A 116 6.54 1.66 9.29
N VAL A 117 6.64 2.31 8.14
CA VAL A 117 6.47 3.76 7.99
C VAL A 117 5.32 4.06 7.00
N CYS A 118 5.60 4.10 5.71
CA CYS A 118 4.62 4.54 4.70
C CYS A 118 3.36 3.67 4.70
N VAL A 119 3.51 2.36 4.82
CA VAL A 119 2.38 1.43 4.89
C VAL A 119 1.65 1.53 6.22
N ALA A 120 2.39 1.45 7.33
CA ALA A 120 1.79 1.46 8.67
C ALA A 120 1.03 2.76 8.94
N PHE A 121 1.59 3.92 8.62
CA PHE A 121 0.92 5.20 8.86
C PHE A 121 -0.34 5.35 8.01
N ALA A 122 -0.28 4.99 6.73
CA ALA A 122 -1.45 5.04 5.87
C ALA A 122 -2.53 4.05 6.32
N ALA A 123 -2.15 2.83 6.72
CA ALA A 123 -3.08 1.83 7.22
C ALA A 123 -3.78 2.27 8.52
N LEU A 124 -3.02 2.81 9.48
CA LEU A 124 -3.57 3.34 10.75
C LEU A 124 -4.52 4.50 10.50
N SER A 125 -4.13 5.45 9.65
CA SER A 125 -4.98 6.59 9.30
C SER A 125 -6.25 6.18 8.56
N ALA A 126 -6.16 5.17 7.69
CA ALA A 126 -7.32 4.62 7.00
C ALA A 126 -8.30 3.93 7.96
N VAL A 127 -7.79 3.17 8.95
CA VAL A 127 -8.62 2.57 10.00
C VAL A 127 -9.32 3.66 10.82
N GLU A 128 -8.58 4.69 11.24
CA GLU A 128 -9.14 5.84 11.98
C GLU A 128 -10.22 6.56 11.17
N ALA A 129 -10.04 6.67 9.84
CA ALA A 129 -11.02 7.25 8.93
C ALA A 129 -12.24 6.35 8.66
N GLY A 130 -12.31 5.16 9.25
CA GLY A 130 -13.45 4.24 9.18
C GLY A 130 -13.41 3.22 8.03
N TYR A 131 -12.31 3.08 7.33
CA TYR A 131 -12.14 2.05 6.31
C TYR A 131 -11.85 0.68 6.91
N GLU A 132 -12.27 -0.38 6.22
CA GLU A 132 -11.79 -1.73 6.46
C GLU A 132 -10.47 -1.93 5.72
N VAL A 133 -9.38 -2.08 6.47
CA VAL A 133 -8.02 -2.11 5.91
C VAL A 133 -7.48 -3.53 5.87
N PHE A 134 -6.94 -3.90 4.71
CA PHE A 134 -6.26 -5.16 4.44
C PHE A 134 -4.84 -4.85 3.96
N VAL A 135 -3.85 -5.26 4.72
CA VAL A 135 -2.44 -5.03 4.41
C VAL A 135 -1.84 -6.29 3.79
N VAL A 136 -1.30 -6.17 2.57
CA VAL A 136 -0.66 -7.29 1.87
C VAL A 136 0.78 -7.38 2.33
N THR A 137 1.07 -8.37 3.17
CA THR A 137 2.34 -8.48 3.88
C THR A 137 3.52 -8.82 2.98
N ASP A 138 3.32 -9.65 1.98
CA ASP A 138 4.37 -10.09 1.05
C ASP A 138 4.59 -9.14 -0.15
N ALA A 139 3.71 -8.13 -0.30
CA ALA A 139 3.89 -7.02 -1.24
C ALA A 139 4.28 -5.71 -0.54
N SER A 140 4.59 -5.77 0.75
CA SER A 140 5.10 -4.67 1.58
C SER A 140 6.45 -5.07 2.16
N GLY A 141 7.48 -4.29 1.90
CA GLY A 141 8.85 -4.61 2.31
C GLY A 141 9.49 -3.53 3.18
N THR A 142 10.50 -3.91 3.97
CA THR A 142 11.25 -3.00 4.84
C THR A 142 12.70 -3.46 5.08
N PHE A 143 13.37 -2.83 6.02
CA PHE A 143 14.82 -2.99 6.26
C PHE A 143 15.20 -4.29 6.96
N ASN A 144 14.34 -4.83 7.81
CA ASN A 144 14.59 -6.09 8.53
C ASN A 144 13.29 -6.67 9.11
N ALA A 145 13.36 -7.92 9.57
CA ALA A 145 12.21 -8.64 10.11
C ALA A 145 11.68 -8.06 11.42
N GLU A 146 12.54 -7.48 12.27
CA GLU A 146 12.13 -6.98 13.58
C GLU A 146 11.19 -5.77 13.45
N VAL A 147 11.55 -4.79 12.60
CA VAL A 147 10.68 -3.62 12.38
C VAL A 147 9.41 -3.99 11.62
N ARG A 148 9.50 -4.96 10.69
CA ARG A 148 8.35 -5.51 10.00
C ARG A 148 7.34 -6.12 10.98
N ASP A 149 7.80 -7.01 11.85
CA ASP A 149 6.95 -7.74 12.79
C ASP A 149 6.33 -6.78 13.83
N ALA A 150 7.08 -5.75 14.24
CA ALA A 150 6.54 -4.69 15.10
C ALA A 150 5.42 -3.90 14.39
N ALA A 151 5.61 -3.57 13.11
CA ALA A 151 4.61 -2.87 12.32
C ALA A 151 3.35 -3.72 12.11
N TRP A 152 3.50 -5.00 11.81
CA TRP A 152 2.36 -5.90 11.68
C TRP A 152 1.51 -5.97 12.95
N ARG A 153 2.15 -6.18 14.12
CA ARG A 153 1.44 -6.17 15.41
C ARG A 153 0.71 -4.86 15.66
N ARG A 154 1.33 -3.73 15.29
CA ARG A 154 0.72 -2.41 15.46
C ARG A 154 -0.51 -2.23 14.58
N MET A 155 -0.43 -2.64 13.32
CA MET A 155 -1.55 -2.54 12.38
C MET A 155 -2.70 -3.48 12.77
N GLU A 156 -2.41 -4.72 13.18
CA GLU A 156 -3.43 -5.66 13.68
C GLU A 156 -4.13 -5.13 14.94
N ALA A 157 -3.37 -4.61 15.91
CA ALA A 157 -3.91 -4.05 17.14
C ALA A 157 -4.87 -2.86 16.89
N ALA A 158 -4.65 -2.11 15.80
CA ALA A 158 -5.52 -1.03 15.37
C ALA A 158 -6.77 -1.51 14.59
N GLY A 159 -6.85 -2.79 14.24
CA GLY A 159 -7.97 -3.37 13.48
C GLY A 159 -7.69 -3.61 12.00
N GLY A 160 -6.48 -3.37 11.54
CA GLY A 160 -6.01 -3.78 10.21
C GLY A 160 -5.93 -5.30 10.09
N LYS A 161 -6.20 -5.83 8.91
CA LYS A 161 -6.13 -7.26 8.62
C LYS A 161 -4.91 -7.53 7.76
N LEU A 162 -4.05 -8.44 8.21
CA LEU A 162 -2.88 -8.87 7.44
C LEU A 162 -3.26 -9.99 6.47
N LEU A 163 -2.79 -9.85 5.24
CA LEU A 163 -2.96 -10.85 4.17
C LEU A 163 -1.59 -11.40 3.77
#